data_160b6f245d01f88d77411c4bb2f6a1f1
#
_entry.id   160b6f245d01f88d77411c4bb2f6a1f1
#
_cell.length_a   1.000
_cell.length_b   1.000
_cell.length_c   1.000
_cell.angle_alpha   90.00
_cell.angle_beta   90.00
_cell.angle_gamma   90.00
#
_symmetry.space_group_name_H-M   'P 1'
#
loop_
_entity.id
_entity.type
_entity.pdbx_description
1 polymer ?
#
loop_
_entity_poly.entity_id
_entity_poly.type
_entity_poly.pdbx_seq_one_letter_code
_entity_poly.pdbx_strand_id
1 'polypeptide(L)'
;DIGRDALSAVLCAHDGRGDATSLTEAVEKKLGAAAWDAIPMIYRGGKRLIASLAPLVFAAAAGGDAVSCGIIARNAEHLAGLVRAADGILRRDDPDAVCRVVLGGGLFADGGIYPALAERVPRGVELIRADVPPVYGAFCEATGDEPSPDVRGRFMADYAAAAAENNG
;
A
#
# COMPACT_ATOMS: atom_id res chain seq x y z
N ASP A 1 5.79 -5.41 0.89
CA ASP A 1 4.69 -6.35 0.76
C ASP A 1 4.01 -6.60 2.11
N ILE A 2 3.39 -5.54 2.63
CA ILE A 2 2.91 -5.39 4.01
C ILE A 2 2.07 -6.58 4.48
N GLY A 3 1.10 -7.03 3.66
CA GLY A 3 0.25 -8.16 4.05
C GLY A 3 1.00 -9.49 4.18
N ARG A 4 2.04 -9.71 3.36
CA ARG A 4 2.92 -10.89 3.49
C ARG A 4 3.75 -10.79 4.76
N ASP A 5 4.26 -9.61 5.06
CA ASP A 5 5.07 -9.38 6.26
C ASP A 5 4.22 -9.56 7.52
N ALA A 6 2.93 -9.14 7.49
CA ALA A 6 1.98 -9.39 8.56
C ALA A 6 1.80 -10.90 8.83
N LEU A 7 1.53 -11.67 7.76
CA LEU A 7 1.37 -13.11 7.88
C LEU A 7 2.64 -13.79 8.40
N SER A 8 3.80 -13.38 7.87
CA SER A 8 5.09 -13.90 8.34
C SER A 8 5.33 -13.59 9.82
N ALA A 9 5.01 -12.37 10.27
CA ALA A 9 5.16 -11.98 11.67
C ALA A 9 4.28 -12.82 12.60
N VAL A 10 3.01 -13.05 12.21
CA VAL A 10 2.08 -13.89 12.99
C VAL A 10 2.57 -15.33 13.10
N LEU A 11 3.04 -15.92 11.99
CA LEU A 11 3.59 -17.27 12.00
C LEU A 11 4.88 -17.36 12.82
N CYS A 12 5.76 -16.37 12.74
CA CYS A 12 6.99 -16.31 13.54
C CYS A 12 6.68 -16.12 15.04
N ALA A 13 5.67 -15.32 15.40
CA ALA A 13 5.24 -15.20 16.79
C ALA A 13 4.68 -16.52 17.33
N HIS A 14 3.92 -17.26 16.51
CA HIS A 14 3.36 -18.55 16.89
C HIS A 14 4.42 -19.61 17.20
N ASP A 15 5.46 -19.71 16.39
CA ASP A 15 6.52 -20.71 16.55
C ASP A 15 7.72 -20.23 17.38
N GLY A 16 7.63 -19.06 18.02
CA GLY A 16 8.64 -18.52 18.93
C GLY A 16 9.87 -17.93 18.25
N ARG A 17 9.85 -17.72 16.92
CA ARG A 17 10.94 -17.06 16.17
C ARG A 17 10.81 -15.54 16.10
N GLY A 18 9.68 -14.99 16.51
CA GLY A 18 9.40 -13.56 16.48
C GLY A 18 8.68 -13.07 17.74
N ASP A 19 8.61 -11.75 17.86
CA ASP A 19 7.96 -11.11 19.00
C ASP A 19 6.44 -11.30 18.96
N ALA A 20 5.81 -11.29 20.14
CA ALA A 20 4.36 -11.27 20.26
C ALA A 20 3.80 -9.98 19.61
N THR A 21 2.66 -10.10 18.92
CA THR A 21 2.03 -9.01 18.19
C THR A 21 0.51 -9.09 18.27
N SER A 22 -0.13 -7.95 18.36
CA SER A 22 -1.59 -7.82 18.28
C SER A 22 -2.15 -8.20 16.89
N LEU A 23 -1.28 -8.28 15.87
CA LEU A 23 -1.65 -8.78 14.55
C LEU A 23 -2.19 -10.20 14.58
N THR A 24 -1.75 -11.06 15.52
CA THR A 24 -2.18 -12.46 15.59
C THR A 24 -3.70 -12.55 15.67
N GLU A 25 -4.30 -11.90 16.65
CA GLU A 25 -5.77 -11.90 16.81
C GLU A 25 -6.49 -11.26 15.59
N ALA A 26 -5.98 -10.15 15.09
CA ALA A 26 -6.59 -9.44 13.96
C ALA A 26 -6.55 -10.27 12.67
N VAL A 27 -5.42 -10.94 12.39
CA VAL A 27 -5.25 -11.80 11.21
C VAL A 27 -6.12 -13.05 11.32
N GLU A 28 -6.12 -13.73 12.47
CA GLU A 28 -6.94 -14.94 12.70
C GLU A 28 -8.43 -14.64 12.59
N LYS A 29 -8.87 -13.53 13.16
CA LYS A 29 -10.26 -13.04 12.99
C LYS A 29 -10.60 -12.79 11.53
N LYS A 30 -9.69 -12.18 10.75
CA LYS A 30 -9.90 -11.92 9.32
C LYS A 30 -9.94 -13.21 8.49
N LEU A 31 -9.14 -14.20 8.86
CA LEU A 31 -9.07 -15.50 8.17
C LEU A 31 -10.16 -16.48 8.62
N GLY A 32 -10.75 -16.28 9.81
CA GLY A 32 -11.72 -17.19 10.42
C GLY A 32 -11.09 -18.48 10.96
N ALA A 33 -9.77 -18.54 11.07
CA ALA A 33 -9.02 -19.68 11.56
C ALA A 33 -7.66 -19.24 12.11
N ALA A 34 -7.01 -20.08 12.90
CA ALA A 34 -5.63 -19.88 13.28
C ALA A 34 -4.72 -19.76 12.05
N ALA A 35 -3.74 -18.86 12.07
CA ALA A 35 -2.96 -18.51 10.88
C ALA A 35 -2.29 -19.72 10.21
N TRP A 36 -1.78 -20.67 11.01
CA TRP A 36 -1.16 -21.91 10.50
C TRP A 36 -2.15 -22.88 9.89
N ASP A 37 -3.41 -22.94 10.41
CA ASP A 37 -4.48 -23.76 9.84
C ASP A 37 -5.06 -23.14 8.55
N ALA A 38 -4.92 -21.80 8.41
CA ALA A 38 -5.36 -21.06 7.25
C ALA A 38 -4.42 -21.15 6.04
N ILE A 39 -3.24 -21.77 6.17
CA ILE A 39 -2.25 -21.88 5.07
C ILE A 39 -2.85 -22.37 3.75
N PRO A 40 -3.67 -23.44 3.70
CA PRO A 40 -4.29 -23.89 2.44
C PRO A 40 -5.25 -22.85 1.84
N MET A 41 -5.95 -22.09 2.69
CA MET A 41 -6.83 -20.99 2.25
C MET A 41 -6.02 -19.83 1.70
N ILE A 42 -4.89 -19.47 2.31
CA ILE A 42 -3.99 -18.42 1.85
C ILE A 42 -3.43 -18.75 0.47
N TYR A 43 -3.01 -20.00 0.25
CA TYR A 43 -2.55 -20.44 -1.07
C TYR A 43 -3.64 -20.34 -2.15
N ARG A 44 -4.88 -20.71 -1.83
CA ARG A 44 -6.02 -20.59 -2.76
C ARG A 44 -6.44 -19.14 -3.00
N GLY A 45 -6.47 -18.32 -1.95
CA GLY A 45 -6.84 -16.90 -2.01
C GLY A 45 -5.78 -16.01 -2.65
N GLY A 46 -4.54 -16.51 -2.75
CA GLY A 46 -3.44 -15.88 -3.45
C GLY A 46 -3.13 -14.46 -3.00
N LYS A 47 -2.65 -13.66 -3.94
CA LYS A 47 -2.19 -12.28 -3.66
C LYS A 47 -3.29 -11.38 -3.12
N ARG A 48 -4.55 -11.56 -3.54
CA ARG A 48 -5.68 -10.72 -3.09
C ARG A 48 -5.94 -10.89 -1.60
N LEU A 49 -5.99 -12.13 -1.12
CA LEU A 49 -6.19 -12.42 0.30
C LEU A 49 -5.03 -11.86 1.13
N ILE A 50 -3.79 -12.07 0.70
CA ILE A 50 -2.61 -11.54 1.39
C ILE A 50 -2.66 -10.00 1.44
N ALA A 51 -2.98 -9.35 0.33
CA ALA A 51 -3.09 -7.90 0.28
C ALA A 51 -4.16 -7.34 1.23
N SER A 52 -5.25 -8.08 1.45
CA SER A 52 -6.33 -7.69 2.37
C SER A 52 -5.92 -7.66 3.85
N LEU A 53 -4.74 -8.19 4.21
CA LEU A 53 -4.18 -8.11 5.56
C LEU A 53 -3.45 -6.79 5.83
N ALA A 54 -3.07 -6.03 4.79
CA ALA A 54 -2.31 -4.79 4.95
C ALA A 54 -3.02 -3.73 5.85
N PRO A 55 -4.34 -3.49 5.75
CA PRO A 55 -5.02 -2.57 6.65
C PRO A 55 -4.90 -2.92 8.14
N LEU A 56 -4.79 -4.21 8.46
CA LEU A 56 -4.63 -4.68 9.86
C LEU A 56 -3.30 -4.21 10.46
N VAL A 57 -2.24 -4.14 9.64
CA VAL A 57 -0.93 -3.66 10.07
C VAL A 57 -0.99 -2.18 10.45
N PHE A 58 -1.67 -1.35 9.66
CA PHE A 58 -1.84 0.07 9.98
C PHE A 58 -2.68 0.28 11.24
N ALA A 59 -3.74 -0.51 11.42
CA ALA A 59 -4.58 -0.46 12.61
C ALA A 59 -3.80 -0.88 13.87
N ALA A 60 -3.04 -1.97 13.81
CA ALA A 60 -2.23 -2.45 14.92
C ALA A 60 -1.10 -1.46 15.26
N ALA A 61 -0.43 -0.88 14.26
CA ALA A 61 0.59 0.15 14.46
C ALA A 61 0.03 1.40 15.13
N ALA A 62 -1.19 1.84 14.75
CA ALA A 62 -1.88 2.95 15.40
C ALA A 62 -2.21 2.63 16.88
N GLY A 63 -2.40 1.37 17.22
CA GLY A 63 -2.51 0.86 18.59
C GLY A 63 -1.19 0.68 19.34
N GLY A 64 -0.05 1.02 18.72
CA GLY A 64 1.29 0.92 19.34
C GLY A 64 1.97 -0.44 19.22
N ASP A 65 1.49 -1.34 18.34
CA ASP A 65 2.13 -2.61 18.08
C ASP A 65 3.50 -2.44 17.42
N ALA A 66 4.56 -2.82 18.12
CA ALA A 66 5.95 -2.61 17.69
C ALA A 66 6.30 -3.39 16.41
N VAL A 67 5.76 -4.61 16.27
CA VAL A 67 5.97 -5.46 15.10
C VAL A 67 5.36 -4.79 13.85
N SER A 68 4.15 -4.29 13.96
CA SER A 68 3.45 -3.56 12.90
C SER A 68 4.16 -2.26 12.52
N CYS A 69 4.63 -1.49 13.50
CA CYS A 69 5.46 -0.30 13.25
C CYS A 69 6.73 -0.67 12.47
N GLY A 70 7.39 -1.76 12.85
CA GLY A 70 8.56 -2.29 12.15
C GLY A 70 8.25 -2.71 10.70
N ILE A 71 7.10 -3.34 10.45
CA ILE A 71 6.66 -3.71 9.10
C ILE A 71 6.48 -2.46 8.24
N ILE A 72 5.78 -1.44 8.74
CA ILE A 72 5.57 -0.17 8.03
C ILE A 72 6.91 0.49 7.72
N ALA A 73 7.79 0.60 8.72
CA ALA A 73 9.09 1.24 8.56
C ALA A 73 9.95 0.58 7.48
N ARG A 74 10.05 -0.76 7.46
CA ARG A 74 10.80 -1.51 6.44
C ARG A 74 10.22 -1.33 5.04
N ASN A 75 8.89 -1.39 4.90
CA ASN A 75 8.25 -1.22 3.60
C ASN A 75 8.36 0.23 3.10
N ALA A 76 8.30 1.22 3.99
CA ALA A 76 8.56 2.62 3.65
C ALA A 76 10.00 2.84 3.18
N GLU A 77 10.98 2.18 3.83
CA GLU A 77 12.39 2.24 3.42
C GLU A 77 12.62 1.63 2.03
N HIS A 78 11.96 0.50 1.73
CA HIS A 78 12.03 -0.10 0.40
C HIS A 78 11.47 0.85 -0.67
N LEU A 79 10.32 1.49 -0.42
CA LEU A 79 9.75 2.48 -1.33
C LEU A 79 10.65 3.71 -1.47
N ALA A 80 11.20 4.23 -0.38
CA ALA A 80 12.14 5.34 -0.41
C ALA A 80 13.40 4.98 -1.20
N GLY A 81 13.85 3.72 -1.15
CA GLY A 81 14.93 3.22 -1.99
C GLY A 81 14.66 3.34 -3.48
N LEU A 82 13.42 3.01 -3.91
CA LEU A 82 13.00 3.20 -5.30
C LEU A 82 12.98 4.68 -5.70
N VAL A 83 12.46 5.55 -4.82
CA VAL A 83 12.44 7.00 -5.04
C VAL A 83 13.87 7.55 -5.16
N ARG A 84 14.78 7.16 -4.26
CA ARG A 84 16.19 7.58 -4.34
C ARG A 84 16.87 7.13 -5.63
N ALA A 85 16.58 5.92 -6.09
CA ALA A 85 17.13 5.43 -7.35
C ALA A 85 16.62 6.25 -8.55
N ALA A 86 15.32 6.56 -8.60
CA ALA A 86 14.73 7.39 -9.64
C ALA A 86 15.27 8.83 -9.62
N ASP A 87 15.35 9.46 -8.44
CA ASP A 87 15.91 10.80 -8.25
C ASP A 87 17.38 10.83 -8.71
N GLY A 88 18.17 9.82 -8.34
CA GLY A 88 19.58 9.73 -8.75
C GLY A 88 19.78 9.55 -10.26
N ILE A 89 18.88 8.86 -10.95
CA ILE A 89 18.89 8.74 -12.42
C ILE A 89 18.53 10.09 -13.05
N LEU A 90 17.45 10.73 -12.59
CA LEU A 90 16.98 12.01 -13.13
C LEU A 90 18.06 13.10 -13.01
N ARG A 91 18.67 13.23 -11.82
CA ARG A 91 19.71 14.25 -11.57
C ARG A 91 21.06 13.97 -12.23
N ARG A 92 21.28 12.76 -12.75
CA ARG A 92 22.47 12.46 -13.54
C ARG A 92 22.44 13.18 -14.88
N ASP A 93 21.23 13.28 -15.48
CA ASP A 93 21.03 13.91 -16.78
C ASP A 93 20.74 15.41 -16.64
N ASP A 94 20.05 15.80 -15.55
CA ASP A 94 19.75 17.20 -15.21
C ASP A 94 19.86 17.40 -13.67
N PRO A 95 20.98 17.97 -13.19
CA PRO A 95 21.21 18.18 -11.75
C PRO A 95 20.17 19.06 -11.05
N ASP A 96 19.51 19.95 -11.79
CA ASP A 96 18.51 20.88 -11.26
C ASP A 96 17.07 20.34 -11.40
N ALA A 97 16.90 19.17 -11.96
CA ALA A 97 15.58 18.56 -12.13
C ALA A 97 14.85 18.31 -10.81
N VAL A 98 13.57 18.63 -10.80
CA VAL A 98 12.68 18.30 -9.66
C VAL A 98 12.10 16.92 -9.85
N CYS A 99 12.46 15.98 -8.97
CA CYS A 99 11.88 14.65 -8.97
C CYS A 99 10.45 14.69 -8.41
N ARG A 100 9.46 14.42 -9.26
CA ARG A 100 8.04 14.31 -8.88
C ARG A 100 7.63 12.85 -8.89
N VAL A 101 7.15 12.35 -7.77
CA VAL A 101 6.72 10.95 -7.59
C VAL A 101 5.23 10.91 -7.34
N VAL A 102 4.48 10.32 -8.28
CA VAL A 102 3.04 10.11 -8.13
C VAL A 102 2.79 8.82 -7.36
N LEU A 103 2.04 8.95 -6.26
CA LEU A 103 1.68 7.85 -5.36
C LEU A 103 0.24 7.41 -5.66
N GLY A 104 0.08 6.21 -6.20
CA GLY A 104 -1.23 5.62 -6.52
C GLY A 104 -1.48 4.30 -5.80
N GLY A 105 -2.76 3.94 -5.67
CA GLY A 105 -3.21 2.68 -5.08
C GLY A 105 -3.57 2.75 -3.61
N GLY A 106 -4.24 1.69 -3.12
CA GLY A 106 -4.83 1.62 -1.78
C GLY A 106 -3.83 1.75 -0.61
N LEU A 107 -2.53 1.54 -0.87
CA LEU A 107 -1.49 1.68 0.14
C LEU A 107 -1.32 3.12 0.64
N PHE A 108 -1.73 4.10 -0.17
CA PHE A 108 -1.65 5.53 0.13
C PHE A 108 -3.01 6.14 0.51
N ALA A 109 -4.08 5.33 0.53
CA ALA A 109 -5.38 5.75 1.03
C ALA A 109 -5.31 5.97 2.56
N ASP A 110 -6.15 6.85 3.08
CA ASP A 110 -6.35 7.09 4.53
C ASP A 110 -5.04 7.32 5.34
N GLY A 111 -4.07 7.98 4.70
CA GLY A 111 -2.75 8.20 5.31
C GLY A 111 -1.77 7.04 5.11
N GLY A 112 -2.21 5.80 5.23
CA GLY A 112 -1.45 4.58 4.94
C GLY A 112 0.04 4.64 5.27
N ILE A 113 0.88 4.27 4.30
CA ILE A 113 2.35 4.32 4.44
C ILE A 113 2.95 5.72 4.18
N TYR A 114 2.13 6.69 3.73
CA TYR A 114 2.61 8.00 3.29
C TYR A 114 3.48 8.74 4.34
N PRO A 115 3.09 8.86 5.61
CA PRO A 115 3.91 9.57 6.60
C PRO A 115 5.31 8.95 6.74
N ALA A 116 5.37 7.62 6.84
CA ALA A 116 6.62 6.90 6.97
C ALA A 116 7.51 7.01 5.72
N LEU A 117 6.91 7.08 4.52
CA LEU A 117 7.62 7.31 3.26
C LEU A 117 8.16 8.74 3.18
N ALA A 118 7.34 9.74 3.51
CA ALA A 118 7.70 11.15 3.43
C ALA A 118 8.93 11.52 4.28
N GLU A 119 9.08 10.86 5.45
CA GLU A 119 10.25 11.04 6.31
C GLU A 119 11.57 10.47 5.73
N ARG A 120 11.48 9.59 4.71
CA ARG A 120 12.61 8.79 4.20
C ARG A 120 13.06 9.18 2.80
N VAL A 121 12.27 9.98 2.10
CA VAL A 121 12.64 10.43 0.74
C VAL A 121 13.63 11.59 0.79
N PRO A 122 14.48 11.78 -0.25
CA PRO A 122 15.41 12.88 -0.33
C PRO A 122 14.71 14.25 -0.27
N ARG A 123 15.39 15.24 0.29
CA ARG A 123 14.92 16.63 0.24
C ARG A 123 14.83 17.10 -1.21
N GLY A 124 13.73 17.77 -1.56
CA GLY A 124 13.46 18.26 -2.90
C GLY A 124 12.73 17.26 -3.81
N VAL A 125 12.43 16.06 -3.34
CA VAL A 125 11.48 15.17 -4.00
C VAL A 125 10.06 15.60 -3.66
N GLU A 126 9.22 15.78 -4.67
CA GLU A 126 7.81 16.09 -4.50
C GLU A 126 6.98 14.80 -4.55
N LEU A 127 6.31 14.46 -3.44
CA LEU A 127 5.37 13.34 -3.39
C LEU A 127 3.96 13.84 -3.69
N ILE A 128 3.38 13.37 -4.78
CA ILE A 128 2.04 13.76 -5.26
C ILE A 128 1.10 12.56 -5.07
N ARG A 129 0.06 12.71 -4.25
CA ARG A 129 -0.96 11.66 -4.13
C ARG A 129 -1.89 11.74 -5.35
N ALA A 130 -2.04 10.60 -6.04
CA ALA A 130 -3.00 10.52 -7.13
C ALA A 130 -4.43 10.73 -6.58
N ASP A 131 -5.15 11.64 -7.18
CA ASP A 131 -6.55 11.96 -6.85
C ASP A 131 -7.54 11.21 -7.76
N VAL A 132 -7.01 10.41 -8.68
CA VAL A 132 -7.77 9.54 -9.59
C VAL A 132 -7.23 8.11 -9.55
N PRO A 133 -8.07 7.11 -9.82
CA PRO A 133 -7.60 5.73 -9.91
C PRO A 133 -6.74 5.53 -11.18
N PRO A 134 -5.78 4.57 -11.18
CA PRO A 134 -4.91 4.32 -12.34
C PRO A 134 -5.65 4.05 -13.65
N VAL A 135 -6.83 3.46 -13.59
CA VAL A 135 -7.68 3.20 -14.76
C VAL A 135 -8.15 4.50 -15.44
N TYR A 136 -8.19 5.63 -14.73
CA TYR A 136 -8.49 6.92 -15.33
C TYR A 136 -7.42 7.36 -16.33
N GLY A 137 -6.14 7.10 -16.01
CA GLY A 137 -5.06 7.35 -16.98
C GLY A 137 -5.20 6.53 -18.26
N ALA A 138 -5.58 5.24 -18.15
CA ALA A 138 -5.86 4.41 -19.31
C ALA A 138 -7.06 4.94 -20.13
N PHE A 139 -8.07 5.51 -19.47
CA PHE A 139 -9.19 6.16 -20.14
C PHE A 139 -8.74 7.41 -20.90
N CYS A 140 -7.90 8.27 -20.30
CA CYS A 140 -7.33 9.44 -21.00
C CYS A 140 -6.52 9.03 -22.24
N GLU A 141 -5.66 8.01 -22.11
CA GLU A 141 -4.89 7.49 -23.25
C GLU A 141 -5.81 6.98 -24.39
N ALA A 142 -6.88 6.28 -24.04
CA ALA A 142 -7.83 5.74 -25.04
C ALA A 142 -8.64 6.85 -25.75
N THR A 143 -8.87 7.99 -25.11
CA THR A 143 -9.61 9.13 -25.69
C THR A 143 -8.71 10.13 -26.41
N GLY A 144 -7.40 10.05 -26.22
CA GLY A 144 -6.41 10.93 -26.85
C GLY A 144 -6.28 12.32 -26.23
N ASP A 145 -7.16 12.69 -25.29
CA ASP A 145 -7.19 13.98 -24.62
C ASP A 145 -7.61 13.83 -23.15
N GLU A 146 -7.29 14.82 -22.33
CA GLU A 146 -7.82 14.89 -20.97
C GLU A 146 -9.33 15.18 -21.03
N PRO A 147 -10.17 14.29 -20.45
CA PRO A 147 -11.61 14.44 -20.48
C PRO A 147 -12.08 15.72 -19.79
N SER A 148 -13.21 16.28 -20.25
CA SER A 148 -13.82 17.43 -19.60
C SER A 148 -14.16 17.15 -18.13
N PRO A 149 -14.25 18.19 -17.26
CA PRO A 149 -14.57 18.02 -15.85
C PRO A 149 -15.85 17.20 -15.59
N ASP A 150 -16.86 17.33 -16.43
CA ASP A 150 -18.12 16.58 -16.33
C ASP A 150 -17.93 15.08 -16.62
N VAL A 151 -17.09 14.75 -17.59
CA VAL A 151 -16.76 13.36 -17.94
C VAL A 151 -15.91 12.75 -16.83
N ARG A 152 -14.93 13.50 -16.31
CA ARG A 152 -14.13 13.08 -15.15
C ARG A 152 -15.03 12.82 -13.93
N GLY A 153 -15.97 13.73 -13.63
CA GLY A 153 -16.89 13.58 -12.51
C GLY A 153 -17.75 12.31 -12.61
N ARG A 154 -18.32 12.04 -13.79
CA ARG A 154 -19.09 10.81 -14.06
C ARG A 154 -18.23 9.56 -13.92
N PHE A 155 -17.05 9.53 -14.52
CA PHE A 155 -16.12 8.42 -14.41
C PHE A 155 -15.79 8.10 -12.95
N MET A 156 -15.50 9.11 -12.14
CA MET A 156 -15.18 8.93 -10.73
C MET A 156 -16.36 8.39 -9.92
N ALA A 157 -17.59 8.83 -10.22
CA ALA A 157 -18.79 8.32 -9.56
C ALA A 157 -19.05 6.85 -9.91
N ASP A 158 -18.95 6.47 -11.17
CA ASP A 158 -19.14 5.11 -11.66
C ASP A 158 -18.05 4.17 -11.10
N TYR A 159 -16.80 4.64 -11.04
CA TYR A 159 -15.71 3.88 -10.45
C TYR A 159 -15.92 3.63 -8.95
N ALA A 160 -16.38 4.64 -8.20
CA ALA A 160 -16.66 4.49 -6.78
C ALA A 160 -17.81 3.50 -6.53
N ALA A 161 -18.87 3.54 -7.35
CA ALA A 161 -19.97 2.59 -7.27
C ALA A 161 -19.51 1.14 -7.53
N ALA A 162 -18.75 0.92 -8.61
CA ALA A 162 -18.20 -0.39 -8.95
C ALA A 162 -17.20 -0.91 -7.91
N ALA A 163 -16.42 -0.03 -7.29
CA ALA A 163 -15.50 -0.40 -6.22
C ALA A 163 -16.23 -0.84 -4.95
N ALA A 164 -17.36 -0.21 -4.62
CA ALA A 164 -18.20 -0.59 -3.48
C ALA A 164 -18.83 -1.98 -3.67
N GLU A 165 -19.33 -2.30 -4.87
CA GLU A 165 -19.89 -3.62 -5.19
C GLU A 165 -18.86 -4.76 -5.09
N ASN A 166 -17.59 -4.50 -5.43
CA ASN A 166 -16.52 -5.51 -5.39
C ASN A 166 -15.91 -5.75 -3.99
N ASN A 167 -16.26 -4.91 -3.00
CA ASN A 167 -15.75 -5.01 -1.62
C ASN A 167 -16.78 -5.57 -0.62
N GLY A 168 -18.01 -5.82 -1.06
CA GLY A 168 -19.07 -6.48 -0.28
C GLY A 168 -19.06 -7.98 -0.54
#